data_bbe84ba3ccbfce1a6fe5d78a75271bec
#
_entry.id   bbe84ba3ccbfce1a6fe5d78a75271bec
#
_cell.length_a   1.000
_cell.length_b   1.000
_cell.length_c   1.000
_cell.angle_alpha   90.00
_cell.angle_beta   90.00
_cell.angle_gamma   90.00
#
_symmetry.space_group_name_H-M   'P 1'
#
loop_
_entity.id
_entity.type
_entity.pdbx_description
1 polymer ?
#
loop_
_entity_poly.entity_id
_entity_poly.type
_entity_poly.pdbx_seq_one_letter_code
_entity_poly.pdbx_strand_id
1 'polypeptide(L)'
;GAGQNSTYYGCISDIVMGQEYATPIGHVKTDTYPRKATGPDLGQIMMGGEGAFGVLTHVTLKVFRHMPETVKRFSYMFRDWETAQAAAREIMQSEAGFPSVFRLSDPEETEIMMRMYGVDESPLRHLFDMRGFKTGEMCLYLGFTNGEKGFSKNCARNVARVCRKFGGMSLTGFVTKSWEHGRFSDPYLRDTLQDF
;
A
#
# COMPACT_ATOMS: atom_id res chain seq x y z
N GLY A 1 8.78 -1.82 -9.50
CA GLY A 1 9.03 -1.15 -8.27
C GLY A 1 8.19 -1.61 -7.10
N ALA A 2 8.25 -0.83 -6.05
CA ALA A 2 7.39 -0.98 -4.90
C ALA A 2 6.02 -0.35 -5.19
N GLY A 3 4.96 -1.07 -4.88
CA GLY A 3 3.58 -0.60 -5.04
C GLY A 3 2.84 -0.63 -3.70
N GLN A 4 1.61 -0.14 -3.69
CA GLN A 4 0.78 -0.05 -2.49
C GLN A 4 0.48 -1.41 -1.84
N ASN A 5 0.59 -2.51 -2.59
CA ASN A 5 0.40 -3.88 -2.09
C ASN A 5 1.71 -4.58 -1.70
N SER A 6 2.85 -3.91 -1.83
CA SER A 6 4.17 -4.54 -1.64
C SER A 6 4.44 -4.99 -0.21
N THR A 7 3.76 -4.41 0.77
CA THR A 7 3.92 -4.79 2.19
C THR A 7 3.70 -6.29 2.43
N TYR A 8 2.71 -6.87 1.77
CA TYR A 8 2.38 -8.30 1.89
C TYR A 8 2.91 -9.11 0.71
N TYR A 9 2.73 -8.62 -0.52
CA TYR A 9 3.03 -9.39 -1.72
C TYR A 9 4.50 -9.31 -2.14
N GLY A 10 5.23 -8.33 -1.63
CA GLY A 10 6.59 -7.99 -2.05
C GLY A 10 6.63 -7.01 -3.21
N CYS A 11 7.82 -6.56 -3.54
CA CYS A 11 8.10 -5.72 -4.70
C CYS A 11 8.17 -6.59 -5.97
N ILE A 12 8.27 -5.96 -7.13
CA ILE A 12 8.42 -6.71 -8.40
C ILE A 12 9.64 -7.66 -8.36
N SER A 13 10.73 -7.25 -7.71
CA SER A 13 11.91 -8.06 -7.49
C SER A 13 11.67 -9.33 -6.65
N ASP A 14 10.59 -9.35 -5.86
CA ASP A 14 10.22 -10.50 -5.02
C ASP A 14 9.28 -11.46 -5.74
N ILE A 15 8.57 -10.99 -6.77
CA ILE A 15 7.55 -11.76 -7.50
C ILE A 15 8.05 -12.28 -8.84
N VAL A 16 9.03 -11.64 -9.47
CA VAL A 16 9.59 -12.11 -10.74
C VAL A 16 10.47 -13.33 -10.49
N MET A 17 10.19 -14.42 -11.21
CA MET A 17 10.90 -15.68 -11.11
C MET A 17 11.79 -15.95 -12.33
N GLY A 18 11.43 -15.42 -13.50
CA GLY A 18 12.19 -15.57 -14.73
C GLY A 18 11.78 -14.53 -15.76
N GLN A 19 12.69 -14.18 -16.65
CA GLN A 19 12.53 -13.14 -17.66
C GLN A 19 13.14 -13.56 -18.98
N GLU A 20 12.54 -13.11 -20.09
CA GLU A 20 13.08 -13.26 -21.44
C GLU A 20 13.12 -11.89 -22.13
N TYR A 21 14.23 -11.57 -22.75
CA TYR A 21 14.45 -10.32 -23.42
C TYR A 21 14.92 -10.52 -24.86
N ALA A 22 14.40 -9.70 -25.75
CA ALA A 22 15.00 -9.46 -27.06
C ALA A 22 16.02 -8.33 -26.95
N THR A 23 17.28 -8.63 -27.22
CA THR A 23 18.39 -7.66 -27.14
C THR A 23 19.04 -7.48 -28.52
N PRO A 24 19.81 -6.41 -28.77
CA PRO A 24 20.51 -6.22 -30.03
C PRO A 24 21.47 -7.35 -30.42
N ILE A 25 21.92 -8.14 -29.45
CA ILE A 25 22.86 -9.25 -29.66
C ILE A 25 22.20 -10.63 -29.58
N GLY A 26 20.87 -10.70 -29.44
CA GLY A 26 20.13 -11.96 -29.39
C GLY A 26 19.13 -12.04 -28.24
N HIS A 27 18.58 -13.23 -28.04
CA HIS A 27 17.67 -13.50 -26.94
C HIS A 27 18.42 -13.84 -25.65
N VAL A 28 18.03 -13.19 -24.57
CA VAL A 28 18.49 -13.47 -23.21
C VAL A 28 17.32 -14.06 -22.43
N LYS A 29 17.53 -15.22 -21.82
CA LYS A 29 16.57 -15.90 -20.97
C LYS A 29 17.22 -16.20 -19.63
N THR A 30 16.60 -15.78 -18.55
CA THR A 30 17.03 -16.15 -17.19
C THR A 30 16.36 -17.47 -16.80
N ASP A 31 17.02 -18.22 -15.90
CA ASP A 31 16.39 -19.40 -15.32
C ASP A 31 15.19 -19.02 -14.46
N THR A 32 14.21 -19.92 -14.38
CA THR A 32 12.99 -19.72 -13.61
C THR A 32 13.13 -20.39 -12.25
N TYR A 33 13.58 -19.63 -11.26
CA TYR A 33 13.68 -20.07 -9.86
C TYR A 33 12.97 -19.10 -8.93
N PRO A 34 12.36 -19.57 -7.84
CA PRO A 34 11.77 -18.69 -6.82
C PRO A 34 12.80 -17.78 -6.17
N ARG A 35 14.02 -18.27 -5.97
CA ARG A 35 15.16 -17.53 -5.41
C ARG A 35 16.46 -18.17 -5.85
N LYS A 36 17.51 -17.36 -5.98
CA LYS A 36 18.90 -17.79 -6.26
C LYS A 36 19.81 -17.33 -5.15
N ALA A 37 20.81 -18.15 -4.85
CA ALA A 37 21.93 -17.79 -3.99
C ALA A 37 23.27 -17.74 -4.76
N THR A 38 23.25 -18.13 -6.03
CA THR A 38 24.41 -18.05 -6.94
C THR A 38 24.28 -16.82 -7.83
N GLY A 39 25.36 -16.12 -8.01
CA GLY A 39 25.35 -14.89 -8.80
C GLY A 39 26.46 -14.80 -9.84
N PRO A 40 26.49 -13.72 -10.65
CA PRO A 40 25.57 -12.58 -10.59
C PRO A 40 24.15 -12.94 -11.06
N ASP A 41 23.14 -12.33 -10.42
CA ASP A 41 21.75 -12.52 -10.82
C ASP A 41 21.39 -11.53 -11.94
N LEU A 42 21.46 -12.00 -13.18
CA LEU A 42 21.13 -11.20 -14.37
C LEU A 42 19.69 -10.70 -14.35
N GLY A 43 18.76 -11.46 -13.76
CA GLY A 43 17.37 -11.04 -13.63
C GLY A 43 17.24 -9.77 -12.80
N GLN A 44 17.97 -9.66 -11.71
CA GLN A 44 17.99 -8.46 -10.86
C GLN A 44 18.69 -7.27 -11.54
N ILE A 45 19.73 -7.53 -12.34
CA ILE A 45 20.44 -6.48 -13.09
C ILE A 45 19.56 -5.89 -14.18
N MET A 46 18.80 -6.72 -14.90
CA MET A 46 17.95 -6.30 -16.02
C MET A 46 16.63 -5.67 -15.55
N MET A 47 16.20 -5.97 -14.33
CA MET A 47 14.98 -5.45 -13.75
C MET A 47 15.09 -3.95 -13.48
N GLY A 48 14.10 -3.17 -13.89
CA GLY A 48 14.15 -1.70 -13.79
C GLY A 48 15.03 -1.02 -14.85
N GLY A 49 15.51 -1.78 -15.84
CA GLY A 49 16.34 -1.25 -16.92
C GLY A 49 15.60 -0.37 -17.94
N GLU A 50 14.27 -0.29 -17.86
CA GLU A 50 13.41 0.59 -18.70
C GLU A 50 13.74 0.54 -20.19
N GLY A 51 14.11 -0.66 -20.68
CA GLY A 51 14.49 -0.87 -22.08
C GLY A 51 15.99 -0.69 -22.40
N ALA A 52 16.81 -0.28 -21.44
CA ALA A 52 18.25 -0.06 -21.66
C ALA A 52 19.00 -1.34 -22.08
N PHE A 53 18.56 -2.49 -21.60
CA PHE A 53 19.19 -3.78 -21.90
C PHE A 53 18.48 -4.57 -22.99
N GLY A 54 17.30 -4.17 -23.43
CA GLY A 54 16.48 -4.86 -24.40
C GLY A 54 14.98 -4.78 -24.08
N VAL A 55 14.18 -5.40 -24.93
CA VAL A 55 12.72 -5.45 -24.78
C VAL A 55 12.34 -6.71 -24.01
N LEU A 56 11.66 -6.55 -22.86
CA LEU A 56 11.09 -7.67 -22.10
C LEU A 56 9.96 -8.31 -22.93
N THR A 57 10.11 -9.58 -23.30
CA THR A 57 9.16 -10.32 -24.12
C THR A 57 8.29 -11.27 -23.31
N HIS A 58 8.88 -11.89 -22.27
CA HIS A 58 8.18 -12.81 -21.37
C HIS A 58 8.65 -12.61 -19.94
N VAL A 59 7.73 -12.82 -19.00
CA VAL A 59 8.02 -12.83 -17.58
C VAL A 59 7.25 -13.96 -16.90
N THR A 60 7.92 -14.68 -16.02
CA THR A 60 7.31 -15.65 -15.12
C THR A 60 7.17 -15.03 -13.74
N LEU A 61 5.95 -14.96 -13.24
CA LEU A 61 5.61 -14.33 -11.97
C LEU A 61 5.12 -15.36 -10.94
N LYS A 62 5.54 -15.18 -9.69
CA LYS A 62 4.86 -15.75 -8.54
C LYS A 62 3.51 -15.08 -8.38
N VAL A 63 2.45 -15.87 -8.26
CA VAL A 63 1.08 -15.37 -8.07
C VAL A 63 0.51 -15.79 -6.72
N PHE A 64 -0.49 -15.07 -6.26
CA PHE A 64 -1.20 -15.33 -5.01
C PHE A 64 -2.65 -15.69 -5.32
N ARG A 65 -3.26 -16.48 -4.43
CA ARG A 65 -4.68 -16.82 -4.57
C ARG A 65 -5.54 -15.57 -4.43
N HIS A 66 -6.47 -15.39 -5.35
CA HIS A 66 -7.47 -14.33 -5.25
C HIS A 66 -8.58 -14.72 -4.26
N MET A 67 -8.74 -13.97 -3.16
CA MET A 67 -9.68 -14.26 -2.07
C MET A 67 -10.42 -12.97 -1.65
N PRO A 68 -11.26 -12.40 -2.52
CA PRO A 68 -11.92 -11.11 -2.25
C PRO A 68 -12.91 -11.18 -1.09
N GLU A 69 -13.46 -12.36 -0.79
CA GLU A 69 -14.43 -12.61 0.29
C GLU A 69 -13.81 -12.49 1.68
N THR A 70 -12.50 -12.58 1.81
CA THR A 70 -11.80 -12.53 3.09
C THR A 70 -11.21 -11.16 3.43
N VAL A 71 -11.35 -10.20 2.52
CA VAL A 71 -10.80 -8.84 2.68
C VAL A 71 -11.42 -8.13 3.90
N LYS A 72 -10.55 -7.62 4.78
CA LYS A 72 -10.92 -6.79 5.94
C LYS A 72 -10.32 -5.41 5.79
N ARG A 73 -11.17 -4.42 5.54
CA ARG A 73 -10.79 -3.01 5.35
C ARG A 73 -10.80 -2.30 6.69
N PHE A 74 -9.88 -1.37 6.85
CA PHE A 74 -9.78 -0.51 8.03
C PHE A 74 -9.21 0.86 7.64
N SER A 75 -9.60 1.88 8.39
CA SER A 75 -8.99 3.20 8.33
C SER A 75 -9.05 3.86 9.70
N TYR A 76 -8.02 4.62 9.99
CA TYR A 76 -7.84 5.33 11.26
C TYR A 76 -7.30 6.72 11.02
N MET A 77 -7.76 7.68 11.81
CA MET A 77 -7.20 9.02 11.87
C MET A 77 -6.37 9.15 13.14
N PHE A 78 -5.14 9.62 13.02
CA PHE A 78 -4.26 9.98 14.13
C PHE A 78 -4.15 11.49 14.25
N ARG A 79 -3.88 11.99 15.46
CA ARG A 79 -3.82 13.44 15.72
C ARG A 79 -2.55 14.09 15.21
N ASP A 80 -1.46 13.32 15.12
CA ASP A 80 -0.14 13.79 14.75
C ASP A 80 0.66 12.67 14.07
N TRP A 81 1.72 13.11 13.40
CA TRP A 81 2.62 12.23 12.64
C TRP A 81 3.42 11.27 13.52
N GLU A 82 3.90 11.74 14.68
CA GLU A 82 4.73 10.94 15.59
C GLU A 82 3.95 9.72 16.11
N THR A 83 2.73 9.95 16.57
CA THR A 83 1.82 8.90 17.04
C THR A 83 1.45 7.93 15.92
N ALA A 84 1.19 8.44 14.71
CA ALA A 84 0.87 7.65 13.53
C ALA A 84 2.05 6.73 13.13
N GLN A 85 3.28 7.27 13.11
CA GLN A 85 4.48 6.50 12.82
C GLN A 85 4.74 5.42 13.88
N ALA A 86 4.56 5.74 15.16
CA ALA A 86 4.75 4.78 16.25
C ALA A 86 3.76 3.62 16.13
N ALA A 87 2.50 3.90 15.80
CA ALA A 87 1.49 2.87 15.53
C ALA A 87 1.87 2.02 14.30
N ALA A 88 2.29 2.65 13.21
CA ALA A 88 2.73 1.97 12.00
C ALA A 88 3.89 1.02 12.26
N ARG A 89 4.90 1.49 13.00
CA ARG A 89 6.05 0.67 13.40
C ARG A 89 5.63 -0.53 14.23
N GLU A 90 4.78 -0.35 15.25
CA GLU A 90 4.33 -1.46 16.08
C GLU A 90 3.50 -2.48 15.27
N ILE A 91 2.67 -2.04 14.33
CA ILE A 91 1.94 -2.95 13.44
C ILE A 91 2.92 -3.82 12.65
N MET A 92 3.93 -3.21 12.04
CA MET A 92 4.90 -3.91 11.19
C MET A 92 5.84 -4.84 11.98
N GLN A 93 6.14 -4.51 13.23
CA GLN A 93 7.01 -5.30 14.09
C GLN A 93 6.28 -6.34 14.97
N SER A 94 4.95 -6.39 14.91
CA SER A 94 4.14 -7.24 15.80
C SER A 94 4.13 -8.72 15.43
N GLU A 95 4.70 -9.10 14.28
CA GLU A 95 4.69 -10.48 13.74
C GLU A 95 3.29 -11.13 13.62
N ALA A 96 2.24 -10.33 13.69
CA ALA A 96 0.84 -10.77 13.57
C ALA A 96 0.35 -10.88 12.12
N GLY A 97 1.26 -10.86 11.17
CA GLY A 97 1.03 -10.80 9.73
C GLY A 97 0.97 -9.37 9.21
N PHE A 98 1.28 -9.22 7.93
CA PHE A 98 1.30 -7.92 7.25
C PHE A 98 -0.03 -7.62 6.58
N PRO A 99 -0.56 -6.39 6.70
CA PRO A 99 -1.65 -5.94 5.85
C PRO A 99 -1.28 -6.02 4.37
N SER A 100 -2.24 -6.35 3.52
CA SER A 100 -2.03 -6.41 2.06
C SER A 100 -1.82 -5.02 1.47
N VAL A 101 -2.49 -4.02 2.02
CA VAL A 101 -2.22 -2.61 1.81
C VAL A 101 -1.97 -1.96 3.17
N PHE A 102 -0.89 -1.21 3.24
CA PHE A 102 -0.47 -0.43 4.38
C PHE A 102 -0.08 0.97 3.86
N ARG A 103 -0.97 1.94 4.05
CA ARG A 103 -0.76 3.32 3.62
C ARG A 103 -0.96 4.26 4.79
N LEU A 104 0.09 4.95 5.15
CA LEU A 104 0.07 6.05 6.10
C LEU A 104 0.36 7.34 5.32
N SER A 105 -0.59 8.25 5.34
CA SER A 105 -0.46 9.59 4.76
C SER A 105 -0.02 10.56 5.84
N ASP A 106 0.94 11.41 5.50
CA ASP A 106 1.37 12.51 6.35
C ASP A 106 0.27 13.59 6.47
N PRO A 107 0.49 14.65 7.27
CA PRO A 107 -0.52 15.69 7.43
C PRO A 107 -0.89 16.40 6.14
N GLU A 108 0.08 16.68 5.27
CA GLU A 108 -0.12 17.41 4.02
C GLU A 108 -0.92 16.56 3.02
N GLU A 109 -0.51 15.31 2.80
CA GLU A 109 -1.25 14.37 1.95
C GLU A 109 -2.65 14.11 2.50
N THR A 110 -2.80 14.00 3.82
CA THR A 110 -4.11 13.81 4.48
C THR A 110 -5.03 14.98 4.21
N GLU A 111 -4.53 16.21 4.30
CA GLU A 111 -5.30 17.43 4.02
C GLU A 111 -5.74 17.48 2.55
N ILE A 112 -4.84 17.22 1.61
CA ILE A 112 -5.17 17.14 0.18
C ILE A 112 -6.28 16.11 -0.07
N MET A 113 -6.16 14.93 0.51
CA MET A 113 -7.17 13.88 0.38
C MET A 113 -8.52 14.32 0.96
N MET A 114 -8.54 14.98 2.12
CA MET A 114 -9.77 15.46 2.72
C MET A 114 -10.48 16.48 1.84
N ARG A 115 -9.76 17.40 1.21
CA ARG A 115 -10.29 18.37 0.24
C ARG A 115 -10.84 17.66 -1.00
N MET A 116 -10.07 16.75 -1.59
CA MET A 116 -10.49 15.98 -2.78
C MET A 116 -11.79 15.20 -2.57
N TYR A 117 -12.01 14.66 -1.37
CA TYR A 117 -13.22 13.92 -1.02
C TYR A 117 -14.31 14.79 -0.38
N GLY A 118 -14.15 16.11 -0.35
CA GLY A 118 -15.13 17.06 0.19
C GLY A 118 -15.40 16.91 1.69
N VAL A 119 -14.43 16.38 2.43
CA VAL A 119 -14.56 16.18 3.89
C VAL A 119 -14.52 17.50 4.63
N ASP A 120 -13.75 18.48 4.13
CA ASP A 120 -13.59 19.80 4.75
C ASP A 120 -14.89 20.59 4.82
N GLU A 121 -15.81 20.38 3.88
CA GLU A 121 -17.11 21.02 3.84
C GLU A 121 -18.22 20.17 4.51
N SER A 122 -17.87 19.03 5.07
CA SER A 122 -18.81 18.08 5.66
C SER A 122 -18.91 18.22 7.18
N PRO A 123 -20.03 17.75 7.80
CA PRO A 123 -20.15 17.68 9.27
C PRO A 123 -19.07 16.82 9.95
N LEU A 124 -18.39 15.95 9.20
CA LEU A 124 -17.27 15.14 9.71
C LEU A 124 -16.12 16.04 10.17
N ARG A 125 -15.95 17.19 9.55
CA ARG A 125 -14.93 18.16 9.96
C ARG A 125 -15.12 18.60 11.40
N HIS A 126 -16.33 19.02 11.76
CA HIS A 126 -16.65 19.40 13.14
C HIS A 126 -16.43 18.26 14.14
N LEU A 127 -16.72 17.03 13.73
CA LEU A 127 -16.46 15.85 14.56
C LEU A 127 -14.96 15.67 14.85
N PHE A 128 -14.11 15.90 13.87
CA PHE A 128 -12.66 15.84 14.03
C PHE A 128 -12.19 16.94 15.01
N ASP A 129 -12.62 18.18 14.80
CA ASP A 129 -12.25 19.32 15.64
C ASP A 129 -12.69 19.11 17.10
N MET A 130 -13.92 18.64 17.34
CA MET A 130 -14.43 18.33 18.68
C MET A 130 -13.62 17.23 19.39
N ARG A 131 -12.97 16.35 18.65
CA ARG A 131 -12.12 15.27 19.17
C ARG A 131 -10.63 15.63 19.21
N GLY A 132 -10.28 16.88 18.93
CA GLY A 132 -8.92 17.39 18.99
C GLY A 132 -8.03 16.97 17.82
N PHE A 133 -8.63 16.65 16.66
CA PHE A 133 -7.90 16.45 15.41
C PHE A 133 -7.83 17.79 14.68
N LYS A 134 -6.62 18.29 14.48
CA LYS A 134 -6.42 19.61 13.85
C LYS A 134 -6.00 19.45 12.38
N THR A 135 -6.48 20.37 11.54
CA THR A 135 -6.05 20.48 10.15
C THR A 135 -4.54 20.73 10.12
N GLY A 136 -3.86 20.10 9.18
CA GLY A 136 -2.40 20.21 9.04
C GLY A 136 -1.59 19.43 10.06
N GLU A 137 -2.22 18.74 11.03
CA GLU A 137 -1.51 17.88 12.00
C GLU A 137 -1.92 16.41 11.86
N MET A 138 -3.18 16.13 11.51
CA MET A 138 -3.73 14.77 11.50
C MET A 138 -3.24 13.92 10.32
N CYS A 139 -3.14 12.62 10.57
CA CYS A 139 -2.60 11.64 9.63
C CYS A 139 -3.60 10.51 9.39
N LEU A 140 -3.86 10.20 8.12
CA LEU A 140 -4.74 9.11 7.73
C LEU A 140 -3.94 7.81 7.55
N TYR A 141 -4.34 6.76 8.26
CA TYR A 141 -3.92 5.41 7.99
C TYR A 141 -5.07 4.63 7.37
N LEU A 142 -4.83 4.05 6.22
CA LEU A 142 -5.79 3.17 5.56
C LEU A 142 -5.13 1.90 5.04
N GLY A 143 -5.92 0.86 4.91
CA GLY A 143 -5.45 -0.40 4.38
C GLY A 143 -6.47 -1.50 4.47
N PHE A 144 -6.05 -2.66 4.01
CA PHE A 144 -6.82 -3.89 4.15
C PHE A 144 -5.92 -5.10 4.30
N THR A 145 -6.48 -6.16 4.85
CA THR A 145 -5.86 -7.49 4.88
C THR A 145 -6.57 -8.40 3.90
N ASN A 146 -5.83 -9.32 3.32
CA ASN A 146 -6.33 -10.37 2.44
C ASN A 146 -5.57 -11.66 2.72
N GLY A 147 -6.13 -12.81 2.36
CA GLY A 147 -5.52 -14.10 2.59
C GLY A 147 -6.52 -15.10 3.16
N GLU A 148 -6.04 -16.18 3.79
CA GLU A 148 -6.91 -17.11 4.49
C GLU A 148 -7.73 -16.38 5.55
N LYS A 149 -8.97 -16.82 5.78
CA LYS A 149 -9.96 -16.14 6.64
C LYS A 149 -9.46 -15.88 8.06
N GLY A 150 -8.79 -16.86 8.67
CA GLY A 150 -8.22 -16.75 10.02
C GLY A 150 -7.08 -15.74 10.06
N PHE A 151 -6.17 -15.83 9.11
CA PHE A 151 -5.05 -14.90 8.95
C PHE A 151 -5.56 -13.46 8.76
N SER A 152 -6.43 -13.22 7.78
CA SER A 152 -6.98 -11.89 7.49
C SER A 152 -7.68 -11.27 8.70
N LYS A 153 -8.50 -12.07 9.41
CA LYS A 153 -9.19 -11.65 10.64
C LYS A 153 -8.21 -11.31 11.77
N ASN A 154 -7.17 -12.11 11.95
CA ASN A 154 -6.18 -11.91 13.02
C ASN A 154 -5.34 -10.67 12.77
N CYS A 155 -4.85 -10.50 11.55
CA CYS A 155 -4.08 -9.32 11.15
C CYS A 155 -4.92 -8.03 11.31
N ALA A 156 -6.16 -8.00 10.83
CA ALA A 156 -7.04 -6.84 11.01
C ALA A 156 -7.34 -6.53 12.49
N ARG A 157 -7.48 -7.57 13.34
CA ARG A 157 -7.65 -7.39 14.78
C ARG A 157 -6.41 -6.80 15.45
N ASN A 158 -5.22 -7.23 15.03
CA ASN A 158 -3.97 -6.68 15.52
C ASN A 158 -3.82 -5.20 15.14
N VAL A 159 -4.07 -4.85 13.88
CA VAL A 159 -4.10 -3.45 13.42
C VAL A 159 -5.04 -2.63 14.28
N ALA A 160 -6.27 -3.09 14.50
CA ALA A 160 -7.24 -2.39 15.32
C ALA A 160 -6.79 -2.21 16.77
N ARG A 161 -6.15 -3.23 17.36
CA ARG A 161 -5.59 -3.16 18.71
C ARG A 161 -4.50 -2.11 18.82
N VAL A 162 -3.56 -2.12 17.88
CA VAL A 162 -2.42 -1.20 17.89
C VAL A 162 -2.91 0.24 17.62
N CYS A 163 -3.73 0.45 16.59
CA CYS A 163 -4.24 1.80 16.30
C CYS A 163 -4.97 2.42 17.51
N ARG A 164 -5.79 1.63 18.23
CA ARG A 164 -6.46 2.12 19.46
C ARG A 164 -5.47 2.42 20.57
N LYS A 165 -4.44 1.59 20.76
CA LYS A 165 -3.38 1.82 21.76
C LYS A 165 -2.71 3.18 21.57
N PHE A 166 -2.52 3.60 20.31
CA PHE A 166 -1.92 4.90 19.96
C PHE A 166 -2.96 6.01 19.71
N GLY A 167 -4.20 5.85 20.19
CA GLY A 167 -5.22 6.89 20.11
C GLY A 167 -5.82 7.12 18.74
N GLY A 168 -5.59 6.19 17.80
CA GLY A 168 -6.18 6.27 16.46
C GLY A 168 -7.71 6.14 16.49
N MET A 169 -8.40 7.10 15.91
CA MET A 169 -9.85 7.10 15.75
C MET A 169 -10.25 6.26 14.53
N SER A 170 -11.08 5.25 14.73
CA SER A 170 -11.57 4.42 13.64
C SER A 170 -12.55 5.18 12.73
N LEU A 171 -12.28 5.17 11.43
CA LEU A 171 -13.15 5.68 10.37
C LEU A 171 -13.90 4.53 9.66
N THR A 172 -13.87 3.34 10.25
CA THR A 172 -14.39 2.09 9.67
C THR A 172 -13.61 1.66 8.40
N GLY A 173 -14.16 0.74 7.61
CA GLY A 173 -13.59 0.35 6.31
C GLY A 173 -14.09 1.19 5.13
N PHE A 174 -14.93 2.20 5.40
CA PHE A 174 -15.57 2.99 4.35
C PHE A 174 -14.56 3.83 3.57
N VAL A 175 -13.67 4.54 4.27
CA VAL A 175 -12.63 5.38 3.63
C VAL A 175 -11.71 4.54 2.75
N THR A 176 -11.25 3.38 3.25
CA THR A 176 -10.44 2.45 2.45
C THR A 176 -11.20 1.93 1.22
N LYS A 177 -12.50 1.63 1.36
CA LYS A 177 -13.32 1.17 0.24
C LYS A 177 -13.48 2.26 -0.83
N SER A 178 -13.70 3.50 -0.41
CA SER A 178 -13.78 4.66 -1.31
C SER A 178 -12.46 4.86 -2.06
N TRP A 179 -11.35 4.86 -1.33
CA TRP A 179 -10.02 4.94 -1.91
C TRP A 179 -9.72 3.79 -2.90
N GLU A 180 -10.08 2.54 -2.58
CA GLU A 180 -9.89 1.41 -3.52
C GLU A 180 -10.63 1.62 -4.84
N HIS A 181 -11.81 2.25 -4.79
CA HIS A 181 -12.60 2.54 -5.98
C HIS A 181 -11.95 3.61 -6.85
N GLY A 182 -11.38 4.66 -6.22
CA GLY A 182 -10.76 5.80 -6.90
C GLY A 182 -9.30 5.59 -7.32
N ARG A 183 -8.55 4.72 -6.65
CA ARG A 183 -7.07 4.64 -6.76
C ARG A 183 -6.49 4.48 -8.17
N PHE A 184 -7.25 3.98 -9.11
CA PHE A 184 -6.84 3.84 -10.51
C PHE A 184 -7.27 5.03 -11.37
N SER A 185 -8.14 5.90 -10.86
CA SER A 185 -8.63 7.11 -11.51
C SER A 185 -7.86 8.36 -11.06
N ASP A 186 -7.19 8.31 -9.90
CA ASP A 186 -6.46 9.43 -9.32
C ASP A 186 -5.44 10.09 -10.28
N PRO A 187 -4.71 9.36 -11.14
CA PRO A 187 -3.81 9.98 -12.12
C PRO A 187 -4.52 10.89 -13.14
N TYR A 188 -5.81 10.70 -13.35
CA TYR A 188 -6.63 11.52 -14.26
C TYR A 188 -7.20 12.77 -13.60
N LEU A 189 -6.99 12.94 -12.28
CA LEU A 189 -7.36 14.12 -11.52
C LEU A 189 -6.23 15.16 -11.44
N ARG A 190 -5.16 14.98 -12.23
CA ARG A 190 -3.98 15.83 -12.22
C ARG A 190 -4.31 17.32 -12.33
N ASP A 191 -5.20 17.68 -13.25
CA ASP A 191 -5.55 19.09 -13.49
C ASP A 191 -6.26 19.69 -12.28
N THR A 192 -7.14 18.93 -11.63
CA THR A 192 -7.79 19.32 -10.36
C THR A 192 -6.78 19.51 -9.22
N LEU A 193 -5.70 18.70 -9.19
CA LEU A 193 -4.64 18.80 -8.18
C LEU A 193 -3.71 19.99 -8.40
N GLN A 194 -3.64 20.54 -9.62
CA GLN A 194 -2.81 21.72 -9.94
C GLN A 194 -3.47 23.04 -9.54
N ASP A 195 -4.76 23.01 -9.23
CA ASP A 195 -5.55 24.18 -8.81
C ASP A 195 -5.56 24.38 -7.26
N PHE A 196 -4.74 23.62 -6.51
CA PHE A 196 -4.61 23.69 -5.06
C PHE A 196 -3.40 24.54 -4.63
#